data_bacacca9eb271bad723e4a754579bc3b
#
_entry.id   bacacca9eb271bad723e4a754579bc3b
#
_cell.length_a   1.000
_cell.length_b   1.000
_cell.length_c   1.000
_cell.angle_alpha   90.00
_cell.angle_beta   90.00
_cell.angle_gamma   90.00
#
_symmetry.space_group_name_H-M   'P 1'
#
loop_
_entity.id
_entity.type
_entity.pdbx_description
1 polymer ?
#
loop_
_entity_poly.entity_id
_entity_poly.type
_entity_poly.pdbx_seq_one_letter_code
_entity_poly.pdbx_strand_id
1 'polypeptide(L)'
;MQIIPYDRAAAVAYARKWAFLRNPAYFNFDNLGGDCTNFASQCLFAGCNVMNYTPDIGWFYRSLNDRAAAWTGVEYFYRFLVGNRGNATENLPSVGEEIDNVIGNVIGNGAGPFAVEVEIDRLEIGDFVQFGRQTGDFYHTPVVVGFSGEVPLVAAHSYDAYARPITTYSYARLRCLHILGARIP
;
A
#
# COMPACT_ATOMS: atom_id res chain seq x y z
N MET A 1 -0.84 -3.28 -21.88
CA MET A 1 -1.65 -2.74 -20.77
C MET A 1 -1.45 -1.24 -20.73
N GLN A 2 -2.52 -0.49 -20.54
CA GLN A 2 -2.45 0.97 -20.36
C GLN A 2 -2.17 1.28 -18.89
N ILE A 3 -1.37 2.32 -18.62
CA ILE A 3 -1.18 2.85 -17.27
C ILE A 3 -2.11 4.01 -17.06
N ILE A 4 -2.82 4.01 -15.94
CA ILE A 4 -3.69 5.09 -15.49
C ILE A 4 -3.11 5.73 -14.23
N PRO A 5 -3.32 7.05 -14.04
CA PRO A 5 -2.93 7.74 -12.82
C PRO A 5 -3.60 7.14 -11.59
N TYR A 6 -2.91 7.21 -10.45
CA TYR A 6 -3.48 6.91 -9.14
C TYR A 6 -4.15 8.17 -8.57
N ASP A 7 -5.43 8.09 -8.25
CA ASP A 7 -6.18 9.19 -7.62
C ASP A 7 -5.89 9.22 -6.11
N ARG A 8 -4.86 9.96 -5.73
CA ARG A 8 -4.41 10.15 -4.35
C ARG A 8 -5.49 10.81 -3.48
N ALA A 9 -6.24 11.75 -4.07
CA ALA A 9 -7.31 12.45 -3.34
C ALA A 9 -8.46 11.49 -2.99
N ALA A 10 -8.86 10.61 -3.90
CA ALA A 10 -9.86 9.58 -3.64
C ALA A 10 -9.41 8.59 -2.55
N ALA A 11 -8.15 8.16 -2.58
CA ALA A 11 -7.59 7.27 -1.56
C ALA A 11 -7.60 7.92 -0.15
N VAL A 12 -7.17 9.18 -0.05
CA VAL A 12 -7.16 9.94 1.20
C VAL A 12 -8.58 10.24 1.68
N ALA A 13 -9.50 10.57 0.78
CA ALA A 13 -10.92 10.76 1.12
C ALA A 13 -11.55 9.48 1.68
N TYR A 14 -11.21 8.33 1.09
CA TYR A 14 -11.63 7.02 1.62
C TYR A 14 -11.05 6.78 3.02
N ALA A 15 -9.76 7.00 3.22
CA ALA A 15 -9.12 6.86 4.51
C ALA A 15 -9.77 7.74 5.57
N ARG A 16 -10.05 9.01 5.24
CA ARG A 16 -10.72 9.95 6.14
C ARG A 16 -12.11 9.50 6.56
N LYS A 17 -12.89 8.95 5.61
CA LYS A 17 -14.25 8.47 5.87
C LYS A 17 -14.26 7.25 6.78
N TRP A 18 -13.32 6.33 6.61
CA TRP A 18 -13.38 5.00 7.19
C TRP A 18 -12.35 4.71 8.29
N ALA A 19 -11.43 5.64 8.62
CA ALA A 19 -10.39 5.43 9.61
C ALA A 19 -10.88 4.95 10.99
N PHE A 20 -12.06 5.40 11.41
CA PHE A 20 -12.70 5.02 12.70
C PHE A 20 -13.98 4.20 12.50
N LEU A 21 -14.26 3.80 11.28
CA LEU A 21 -15.45 3.02 10.91
C LEU A 21 -15.01 1.81 10.06
N ARG A 22 -15.94 0.85 9.92
CA ARG A 22 -15.74 -0.30 9.00
C ARG A 22 -16.71 -0.19 7.85
N ASN A 23 -16.21 -0.24 6.61
CA ASN A 23 -17.04 -0.27 5.41
C ASN A 23 -17.72 -1.66 5.32
N PRO A 24 -19.08 -1.73 5.35
CA PRO A 24 -19.78 -3.02 5.35
C PRO A 24 -19.61 -3.86 4.07
N ALA A 25 -19.05 -3.28 3.00
CA ALA A 25 -18.70 -4.02 1.80
C ALA A 25 -17.51 -4.97 1.99
N TYR A 26 -16.75 -4.80 3.07
CA TYR A 26 -15.57 -5.62 3.39
C TYR A 26 -15.71 -6.26 4.76
N PHE A 27 -15.17 -7.46 4.90
CA PHE A 27 -15.12 -8.12 6.20
C PHE A 27 -14.15 -7.39 7.14
N ASN A 28 -14.51 -7.26 8.42
CA ASN A 28 -13.64 -6.70 9.45
C ASN A 28 -12.72 -7.78 10.02
N PHE A 29 -11.41 -7.63 9.81
CA PHE A 29 -10.39 -8.58 10.24
C PHE A 29 -9.76 -8.26 11.61
N ASP A 30 -10.28 -7.30 12.39
CA ASP A 30 -9.69 -6.92 13.69
C ASP A 30 -9.47 -8.12 14.62
N ASN A 31 -10.36 -9.10 14.60
CA ASN A 31 -10.27 -10.32 15.42
C ASN A 31 -9.65 -11.52 14.66
N LEU A 32 -9.14 -11.32 13.45
CA LEU A 32 -8.55 -12.36 12.59
C LEU A 32 -7.16 -11.95 12.08
N GLY A 33 -6.28 -11.53 12.98
CA GLY A 33 -4.91 -11.16 12.65
C GLY A 33 -4.69 -9.68 12.34
N GLY A 34 -5.75 -8.87 12.34
CA GLY A 34 -5.68 -7.43 12.13
C GLY A 34 -6.23 -6.95 10.79
N ASP A 35 -6.73 -5.72 10.78
CA ASP A 35 -7.45 -5.10 9.65
C ASP A 35 -6.62 -4.05 8.89
N CYS A 36 -5.37 -3.84 9.27
CA CYS A 36 -4.55 -2.74 8.73
C CYS A 36 -4.34 -2.83 7.22
N THR A 37 -3.94 -3.99 6.70
CA THR A 37 -3.71 -4.17 5.27
C THR A 37 -5.02 -4.27 4.48
N ASN A 38 -6.10 -4.82 5.07
CA ASN A 38 -7.44 -4.76 4.49
C ASN A 38 -7.88 -3.30 4.28
N PHE A 39 -7.68 -2.45 5.27
CA PHE A 39 -7.98 -1.02 5.16
C PHE A 39 -7.09 -0.31 4.14
N ALA A 40 -5.78 -0.57 4.17
CA ALA A 40 -4.83 -0.05 3.19
C ALA A 40 -5.24 -0.43 1.75
N SER A 41 -5.62 -1.70 1.54
CA SER A 41 -6.11 -2.18 0.24
C SER A 41 -7.39 -1.48 -0.21
N GLN A 42 -8.32 -1.18 0.70
CA GLN A 42 -9.53 -0.42 0.39
C GLN A 42 -9.19 1.02 -0.02
N CYS A 43 -8.26 1.69 0.68
CA CYS A 43 -7.79 3.03 0.32
C CYS A 43 -7.14 3.02 -1.07
N LEU A 44 -6.27 2.05 -1.33
CA LEU A 44 -5.59 1.89 -2.61
C LEU A 44 -6.60 1.64 -3.75
N PHE A 45 -7.59 0.78 -3.51
CA PHE A 45 -8.64 0.49 -4.48
C PHE A 45 -9.50 1.73 -4.79
N ALA A 46 -9.80 2.55 -3.79
CA ALA A 46 -10.51 3.81 -4.00
C ALA A 46 -9.75 4.77 -4.94
N GLY A 47 -8.42 4.71 -4.95
CA GLY A 47 -7.58 5.54 -5.81
C GLY A 47 -7.30 4.96 -7.20
N CYS A 48 -7.40 3.65 -7.39
CA CYS A 48 -7.08 3.03 -8.69
C CYS A 48 -8.26 2.34 -9.38
N ASN A 49 -9.26 1.92 -8.64
CA ASN A 49 -10.47 1.22 -9.11
C ASN A 49 -10.19 -0.02 -9.99
N VAL A 50 -9.05 -0.66 -9.82
CA VAL A 50 -8.61 -1.85 -10.56
C VAL A 50 -8.09 -2.88 -9.60
N MET A 51 -8.56 -4.11 -9.70
CA MET A 51 -8.07 -5.28 -8.98
C MET A 51 -7.33 -6.22 -9.92
N ASN A 52 -6.48 -7.07 -9.36
CA ASN A 52 -5.80 -8.15 -10.06
C ASN A 52 -6.34 -9.50 -9.58
N TYR A 53 -7.09 -10.18 -10.43
CA TYR A 53 -7.71 -11.46 -10.12
C TYR A 53 -6.84 -12.69 -10.43
N THR A 54 -5.54 -12.50 -10.66
CA THR A 54 -4.63 -13.64 -10.88
C THR A 54 -4.61 -14.52 -9.64
N PRO A 55 -4.87 -15.83 -9.75
CA PRO A 55 -4.81 -16.74 -8.62
C PRO A 55 -3.44 -16.67 -7.90
N ASP A 56 -3.44 -16.81 -6.58
CA ASP A 56 -2.30 -16.88 -5.68
C ASP A 56 -1.46 -15.59 -5.57
N ILE A 57 -1.22 -14.89 -6.67
CA ILE A 57 -0.35 -13.71 -6.74
C ILE A 57 -1.08 -12.39 -7.01
N GLY A 58 -2.40 -12.43 -7.17
CA GLY A 58 -3.23 -11.25 -7.43
C GLY A 58 -3.45 -10.38 -6.20
N TRP A 59 -4.22 -9.32 -6.41
CA TRP A 59 -4.65 -8.42 -5.35
C TRP A 59 -6.12 -8.05 -5.59
N PHE A 60 -7.02 -8.71 -4.88
CA PHE A 60 -8.47 -8.56 -5.02
C PHE A 60 -9.22 -8.96 -3.76
N TYR A 61 -10.46 -8.50 -3.66
CA TYR A 61 -11.44 -8.88 -2.66
C TYR A 61 -12.81 -9.05 -3.30
N ARG A 62 -13.45 -10.19 -3.09
CA ARG A 62 -14.86 -10.45 -3.41
C ARG A 62 -15.66 -10.80 -2.16
N SER A 63 -15.06 -11.55 -1.25
CA SER A 63 -15.67 -11.92 0.03
C SER A 63 -14.60 -12.34 1.04
N LEU A 64 -15.02 -12.62 2.28
CA LEU A 64 -14.13 -13.19 3.30
C LEU A 64 -13.35 -14.41 2.80
N ASN A 65 -14.00 -15.30 2.05
CA ASN A 65 -13.42 -16.57 1.59
C ASN A 65 -12.89 -16.50 0.14
N ASP A 66 -13.09 -15.40 -0.56
CA ASP A 66 -12.62 -15.18 -1.93
C ASP A 66 -11.90 -13.84 -2.02
N ARG A 67 -10.65 -13.85 -1.59
CA ARG A 67 -9.73 -12.73 -1.66
C ARG A 67 -8.29 -13.20 -1.82
N ALA A 68 -7.46 -12.36 -2.41
CA ALA A 68 -6.02 -12.61 -2.49
C ALA A 68 -5.34 -12.39 -1.12
N ALA A 69 -4.26 -13.14 -0.86
CA ALA A 69 -3.43 -12.92 0.32
C ALA A 69 -2.88 -11.49 0.39
N ALA A 70 -2.59 -10.89 -0.76
CA ALA A 70 -2.11 -9.50 -0.86
C ALA A 70 -3.14 -8.45 -0.43
N TRP A 71 -4.44 -8.78 -0.37
CA TRP A 71 -5.45 -7.86 0.12
C TRP A 71 -5.39 -7.64 1.64
N THR A 72 -4.97 -8.65 2.40
CA THR A 72 -4.98 -8.61 3.88
C THR A 72 -3.64 -8.82 4.54
N GLY A 73 -2.61 -9.25 3.81
CA GLY A 73 -1.31 -9.58 4.37
C GLY A 73 -0.24 -8.55 4.05
N VAL A 74 0.45 -8.02 5.07
CA VAL A 74 1.44 -6.93 4.98
C VAL A 74 2.52 -7.23 3.95
N GLU A 75 3.16 -8.41 4.04
CA GLU A 75 4.25 -8.79 3.15
C GLU A 75 3.75 -9.14 1.73
N TYR A 76 2.56 -9.74 1.62
CA TYR A 76 1.95 -10.05 0.32
C TYR A 76 1.53 -8.77 -0.42
N PHE A 77 1.02 -7.76 0.29
CA PHE A 77 0.71 -6.44 -0.25
C PHE A 77 1.97 -5.77 -0.83
N TYR A 78 3.06 -5.77 -0.08
CA TYR A 78 4.35 -5.26 -0.55
C TYR A 78 4.81 -5.97 -1.83
N ARG A 79 4.86 -7.31 -1.80
CA ARG A 79 5.32 -8.10 -2.95
C ARG A 79 4.47 -7.91 -4.19
N PHE A 80 3.17 -7.76 -4.01
CA PHE A 80 2.27 -7.45 -5.13
C PHE A 80 2.60 -6.10 -5.76
N LEU A 81 2.76 -5.05 -4.96
CA LEU A 81 2.98 -3.69 -5.43
C LEU A 81 4.35 -3.47 -6.07
N VAL A 82 5.39 -4.01 -5.45
CA VAL A 82 6.78 -3.78 -5.88
C VAL A 82 7.26 -4.85 -6.88
N GLY A 83 6.55 -5.97 -6.98
CA GLY A 83 6.91 -7.12 -7.80
C GLY A 83 7.93 -8.04 -7.13
N ASN A 84 8.16 -9.21 -7.74
CA ASN A 84 9.16 -10.16 -7.28
C ASN A 84 10.58 -9.66 -7.66
N ARG A 85 11.06 -8.63 -7.01
CA ARG A 85 12.49 -8.35 -6.99
C ARG A 85 13.11 -9.32 -5.98
N GLY A 86 13.65 -10.42 -6.48
CA GLY A 86 14.60 -11.18 -5.68
C GLY A 86 15.72 -10.23 -5.28
N ASN A 87 15.89 -10.00 -3.96
CA ASN A 87 17.04 -9.37 -3.28
C ASN A 87 17.87 -8.32 -4.08
N ALA A 88 17.25 -7.48 -4.89
CA ALA A 88 17.93 -6.38 -5.56
C ALA A 88 17.91 -5.13 -4.67
N THR A 89 18.77 -5.12 -3.65
CA THR A 89 19.14 -3.92 -2.89
C THR A 89 20.11 -3.03 -3.66
N GLU A 90 20.35 -3.30 -4.96
CA GLU A 90 21.30 -2.58 -5.77
C GLU A 90 20.57 -1.86 -6.89
N ASN A 91 20.70 -0.52 -6.87
CA ASN A 91 20.30 0.45 -7.89
C ASN A 91 18.79 0.74 -8.03
N LEU A 92 18.24 1.44 -7.04
CA LEU A 92 17.06 2.30 -7.27
C LEU A 92 17.54 3.49 -8.13
N PRO A 93 16.93 3.77 -9.29
CA PRO A 93 17.23 4.99 -10.03
C PRO A 93 16.85 6.20 -9.17
N SER A 94 17.73 7.20 -9.13
CA SER A 94 17.47 8.50 -8.55
C SER A 94 16.24 9.11 -9.24
N VAL A 95 15.36 9.72 -8.47
CA VAL A 95 14.15 10.37 -8.98
C VAL A 95 14.52 11.43 -10.00
N GLY A 96 14.09 11.25 -11.22
CA GLY A 96 14.35 12.11 -12.39
C GLY A 96 14.83 11.36 -13.62
N GLU A 97 15.38 10.18 -13.45
CA GLU A 97 15.73 9.28 -14.54
C GLU A 97 14.80 8.06 -14.49
N GLU A 98 13.74 8.13 -15.34
CA GLU A 98 13.10 6.95 -15.90
C GLU A 98 12.06 6.22 -15.08
N ILE A 99 10.92 6.87 -14.90
CA ILE A 99 9.63 6.17 -14.73
C ILE A 99 9.52 4.99 -15.73
N ASP A 100 10.02 5.14 -16.95
CA ASP A 100 9.96 4.12 -17.99
C ASP A 100 10.82 2.88 -17.69
N ASN A 101 12.00 3.01 -17.06
CA ASN A 101 12.84 1.86 -16.67
C ASN A 101 12.34 1.16 -15.42
N VAL A 102 11.78 1.91 -14.46
CA VAL A 102 11.13 1.35 -13.28
C VAL A 102 9.87 0.61 -13.70
N ILE A 103 9.08 1.16 -14.62
CA ILE A 103 7.90 0.52 -15.23
C ILE A 103 8.29 -0.78 -15.93
N GLY A 104 9.39 -0.81 -16.69
CA GLY A 104 9.90 -2.01 -17.37
C GLY A 104 10.23 -3.16 -16.41
N ASN A 105 10.76 -2.85 -15.24
CA ASN A 105 11.15 -3.86 -14.23
C ASN A 105 9.99 -4.33 -13.32
N VAL A 106 8.91 -3.59 -13.25
CA VAL A 106 7.70 -3.91 -12.45
C VAL A 106 6.64 -4.66 -13.27
N ILE A 107 6.85 -4.85 -14.58
CA ILE A 107 5.94 -5.50 -15.54
C ILE A 107 5.86 -7.04 -15.32
N GLY A 108 5.62 -7.50 -14.11
CA GLY A 108 5.43 -8.94 -13.87
C GLY A 108 4.05 -9.33 -13.37
N ASN A 109 3.29 -8.39 -12.80
CA ASN A 109 2.10 -8.71 -12.02
C ASN A 109 0.74 -8.46 -12.71
N GLY A 110 0.74 -8.17 -14.01
CA GLY A 110 -0.52 -7.95 -14.74
C GLY A 110 -1.24 -6.65 -14.35
N ALA A 111 -2.58 -6.64 -14.43
CA ALA A 111 -3.42 -5.50 -14.07
C ALA A 111 -3.32 -5.15 -12.57
N GLY A 112 -3.70 -3.93 -12.20
CA GLY A 112 -3.74 -3.46 -10.82
C GLY A 112 -2.69 -2.39 -10.49
N PRO A 113 -2.71 -1.88 -9.25
CA PRO A 113 -1.77 -0.86 -8.80
C PRO A 113 -0.35 -1.40 -8.70
N PHE A 114 0.63 -0.49 -8.79
CA PHE A 114 2.03 -0.80 -8.63
C PHE A 114 2.77 0.36 -7.96
N ALA A 115 3.86 0.03 -7.27
CA ALA A 115 4.63 0.94 -6.46
C ALA A 115 6.14 0.69 -6.58
N VAL A 116 6.90 1.65 -6.08
CA VAL A 116 8.32 1.52 -5.80
C VAL A 116 8.59 1.81 -4.34
N GLU A 117 9.62 1.18 -3.78
CA GLU A 117 10.13 1.55 -2.48
C GLU A 117 10.99 2.81 -2.62
N VAL A 118 10.77 3.79 -1.74
CA VAL A 118 11.44 5.09 -1.78
C VAL A 118 11.93 5.50 -0.39
N GLU A 119 12.77 6.52 -0.32
CA GLU A 119 13.10 7.17 0.95
C GLU A 119 11.89 8.00 1.46
N ILE A 120 11.88 8.27 2.76
CA ILE A 120 10.75 8.93 3.45
C ILE A 120 10.43 10.32 2.89
N ASP A 121 11.43 11.05 2.43
CA ASP A 121 11.31 12.38 1.83
C ASP A 121 10.65 12.40 0.45
N ARG A 122 10.41 11.20 -0.12
CA ARG A 122 9.74 11.00 -1.42
C ARG A 122 8.30 10.55 -1.28
N LEU A 123 7.81 10.38 -0.07
CA LEU A 123 6.41 10.03 0.17
C LEU A 123 5.49 11.19 -0.22
N GLU A 124 4.35 10.81 -0.78
CA GLU A 124 3.23 11.71 -1.06
C GLU A 124 1.97 11.26 -0.32
N ILE A 125 0.98 12.13 -0.20
CA ILE A 125 -0.34 11.71 0.30
C ILE A 125 -0.90 10.59 -0.57
N GLY A 126 -1.55 9.62 0.05
CA GLY A 126 -2.07 8.43 -0.64
C GLY A 126 -1.04 7.30 -0.80
N ASP A 127 0.23 7.54 -0.48
CA ASP A 127 1.25 6.48 -0.38
C ASP A 127 1.06 5.64 0.89
N PHE A 128 1.86 4.59 1.01
CA PHE A 128 1.80 3.69 2.16
C PHE A 128 3.16 3.59 2.85
N VAL A 129 3.11 3.38 4.16
CA VAL A 129 4.28 2.98 4.92
C VAL A 129 4.05 1.60 5.52
N GLN A 130 5.13 0.86 5.76
CA GLN A 130 5.05 -0.39 6.51
C GLN A 130 6.03 -0.36 7.66
N PHE A 131 5.52 -0.73 8.86
CA PHE A 131 6.32 -0.82 10.07
C PHE A 131 6.78 -2.25 10.30
N GLY A 132 8.08 -2.41 10.53
CA GLY A 132 8.73 -3.69 10.76
C GLY A 132 9.39 -3.79 12.12
N ARG A 133 9.57 -5.03 12.58
CA ARG A 133 10.30 -5.41 13.79
C ARG A 133 11.79 -5.53 13.52
N GLN A 134 12.58 -5.61 14.58
CA GLN A 134 14.02 -5.84 14.48
C GLN A 134 14.34 -7.20 13.85
N THR A 135 13.47 -8.18 14.01
CA THR A 135 13.53 -9.50 13.36
C THR A 135 13.45 -9.45 11.84
N GLY A 136 12.95 -8.32 11.26
CA GLY A 136 12.86 -8.11 9.83
C GLY A 136 11.46 -8.29 9.25
N ASP A 137 10.51 -8.83 10.04
CA ASP A 137 9.11 -8.97 9.64
C ASP A 137 8.36 -7.64 9.74
N PHE A 138 7.58 -7.34 8.72
CA PHE A 138 6.69 -6.17 8.68
C PHE A 138 5.28 -6.58 9.12
N TYR A 139 4.65 -5.75 9.95
CA TYR A 139 3.42 -6.11 10.67
C TYR A 139 2.27 -5.11 10.53
N HIS A 140 2.51 -3.94 9.95
CA HIS A 140 1.51 -2.88 9.87
C HIS A 140 1.63 -2.08 8.59
N THR A 141 0.51 -1.67 7.98
CA THR A 141 0.47 -0.96 6.68
C THR A 141 -0.44 0.27 6.77
N PRO A 142 0.00 1.39 7.33
CA PRO A 142 -0.73 2.66 7.30
C PRO A 142 -0.68 3.35 5.93
N VAL A 143 -1.72 4.15 5.64
CA VAL A 143 -1.77 5.06 4.48
C VAL A 143 -1.38 6.48 4.89
N VAL A 144 -0.55 7.15 4.10
CA VAL A 144 -0.15 8.54 4.31
C VAL A 144 -1.31 9.47 3.93
N VAL A 145 -1.78 10.29 4.87
CA VAL A 145 -2.91 11.20 4.67
C VAL A 145 -2.54 12.68 4.79
N GLY A 146 -1.31 12.98 5.16
CA GLY A 146 -0.79 14.33 5.29
C GLY A 146 0.62 14.37 5.83
N PHE A 147 1.11 15.56 6.10
CA PHE A 147 2.44 15.81 6.67
C PHE A 147 2.37 16.93 7.74
N SER A 148 3.21 16.82 8.76
CA SER A 148 3.50 17.88 9.71
C SER A 148 4.99 18.21 9.60
N GLY A 149 5.32 19.28 8.85
CA GLY A 149 6.68 19.47 8.36
C GLY A 149 7.07 18.28 7.48
N GLU A 150 8.19 17.62 7.80
CA GLU A 150 8.68 16.44 7.10
C GLU A 150 8.12 15.11 7.66
N VAL A 151 7.31 15.16 8.72
CA VAL A 151 6.79 13.95 9.37
C VAL A 151 5.50 13.51 8.70
N PRO A 152 5.44 12.30 8.12
CA PRO A 152 4.20 11.73 7.57
C PRO A 152 3.15 11.52 8.67
N LEU A 153 1.91 11.91 8.34
CA LEU A 153 0.71 11.65 9.12
C LEU A 153 -0.06 10.52 8.45
N VAL A 154 -0.46 9.52 9.22
CA VAL A 154 -1.05 8.30 8.67
C VAL A 154 -2.42 8.00 9.23
N ALA A 155 -3.20 7.22 8.44
CA ALA A 155 -4.42 6.58 8.88
C ALA A 155 -4.26 5.04 8.81
N ALA A 156 -4.88 4.34 9.77
CA ALA A 156 -4.81 2.88 9.85
C ALA A 156 -5.98 2.30 10.63
N HIS A 157 -6.29 1.01 10.35
CA HIS A 157 -7.05 0.13 11.24
C HIS A 157 -6.12 -0.71 12.11
N SER A 158 -6.69 -1.44 13.06
CA SER A 158 -5.97 -2.16 14.12
C SER A 158 -5.10 -1.18 14.93
N TYR A 159 -5.72 -0.52 15.88
CA TYR A 159 -5.35 0.75 16.52
C TYR A 159 -5.74 1.93 15.63
N ASP A 160 -7.05 2.10 15.45
CA ASP A 160 -7.63 3.08 14.56
C ASP A 160 -7.04 4.47 14.74
N ALA A 161 -6.58 5.04 13.64
CA ALA A 161 -5.93 6.35 13.64
C ALA A 161 -6.24 7.11 12.35
N TYR A 162 -6.31 8.44 12.48
CA TYR A 162 -6.31 9.36 11.35
C TYR A 162 -5.39 10.56 11.66
N ALA A 163 -4.54 10.90 10.70
CA ALA A 163 -3.54 11.97 10.83
C ALA A 163 -2.58 11.77 12.03
N ARG A 164 -2.29 10.53 12.38
CA ARG A 164 -1.34 10.21 13.45
C ARG A 164 0.09 10.27 12.94
N PRO A 165 1.01 11.03 13.59
CA PRO A 165 2.41 11.07 13.20
C PRO A 165 3.08 9.69 13.30
N ILE A 166 3.86 9.29 12.29
CA ILE A 166 4.57 8.01 12.31
C ILE A 166 5.57 7.89 13.44
N THR A 167 6.09 9.01 13.94
CA THR A 167 7.01 9.09 15.09
C THR A 167 6.39 8.63 16.41
N THR A 168 5.08 8.50 16.48
CA THR A 168 4.35 8.01 17.66
C THR A 168 4.14 6.50 17.67
N TYR A 169 4.58 5.80 16.62
CA TYR A 169 4.57 4.34 16.54
C TYR A 169 5.92 3.77 16.98
N SER A 170 5.89 2.57 17.54
CA SER A 170 7.11 1.82 17.88
C SER A 170 7.43 0.85 16.74
N TYR A 171 8.49 1.12 15.99
CA TYR A 171 8.98 0.24 14.92
C TYR A 171 10.51 0.30 14.87
N ALA A 172 11.12 -0.76 14.35
CA ALA A 172 12.57 -0.85 14.14
C ALA A 172 12.95 -0.68 12.66
N ARG A 173 12.00 -0.92 11.76
CA ARG A 173 12.19 -0.81 10.30
C ARG A 173 11.01 -0.08 9.68
N LEU A 174 11.29 0.67 8.63
CA LEU A 174 10.30 1.41 7.84
C LEU A 174 10.48 1.05 6.37
N ARG A 175 9.39 0.75 5.68
CA ARG A 175 9.29 0.76 4.21
C ARG A 175 8.39 1.91 3.80
N CYS A 176 8.76 2.62 2.75
CA CYS A 176 7.96 3.68 2.14
C CYS A 176 7.59 3.24 0.72
N LEU A 177 6.30 3.10 0.45
CA LEU A 177 5.76 2.61 -0.82
C LEU A 177 5.10 3.75 -1.58
N HIS A 178 5.78 4.24 -2.63
CA HIS A 178 5.26 5.28 -3.50
C HIS A 178 4.47 4.67 -4.65
N ILE A 179 3.17 4.99 -4.72
CA ILE A 179 2.27 4.48 -5.76
C ILE A 179 2.46 5.26 -7.05
N LEU A 180 2.84 4.56 -8.11
CA LEU A 180 3.10 5.14 -9.44
C LEU A 180 1.87 5.20 -10.32
N GLY A 181 0.89 4.31 -10.11
CA GLY A 181 -0.32 4.22 -10.92
C GLY A 181 -0.94 2.85 -10.86
N ALA A 182 -1.83 2.56 -11.80
CA ALA A 182 -2.39 1.23 -12.00
C ALA A 182 -2.39 0.85 -13.48
N ARG A 183 -2.29 -0.46 -13.75
CA ARG A 183 -2.37 -1.03 -15.09
C ARG A 183 -3.76 -1.56 -15.33
N ILE A 184 -4.32 -1.22 -16.48
CA ILE A 184 -5.58 -1.78 -16.98
C ILE A 184 -5.31 -2.62 -18.24
N PRO A 185 -6.14 -3.66 -18.51
CA PRO A 185 -6.02 -4.50 -19.69
C PRO A 185 -5.99 -3.74 -21.00
#